data_e4b4bec772117003c8c5f59cbd6e595d
#
_entry.id   e4b4bec772117003c8c5f59cbd6e595d
#
_cell.length_a   1.000
_cell.length_b   1.000
_cell.length_c   1.000
_cell.angle_alpha   90.00
_cell.angle_beta   90.00
_cell.angle_gamma   90.00
#
_symmetry.space_group_name_H-M   'P 1'
#
loop_
_entity.id
_entity.type
_entity.pdbx_description
1 polymer ?
#
loop_
_entity_poly.entity_id
_entity_poly.type
_entity_poly.pdbx_seq_one_letter_code
_entity_poly.pdbx_strand_id
1 'polypeptide(L)'
;MYHPLLDTFTAVADCGSFTKAAESLHISPTAVMKQMNTLENHLNLTLIERTTSGVHLTPAGEVIYRDAKFMMDYSKKSISKALAATHTYDTTFCVGTSLLNPAKPFMDLWYKVNQSFPGYKLHLIPFEDDHEGILCEIKKLGEKFDFLVGVCDSKAWLSLCRFLPLGRYKKMVAVSREHPLAAKSCINIEDLYGETLMMVSRGDSGINDFMRNDLEKNHPQIRIEDTPHFYDLSVFNRCAETGNVLLTIECWQEVHPGLISIPVNWEYSIPYGILYSLNAPEDVKKFINVVKDFSSLSLT
;
A
#
# COMPACT_ATOMS: atom_id res chain seq x y z
N MET A 1 -20.14 -16.88 -8.70
CA MET A 1 -20.63 -17.28 -7.38
C MET A 1 -21.38 -16.15 -6.66
N TYR A 2 -21.83 -15.15 -7.36
CA TYR A 2 -22.72 -14.07 -6.92
C TYR A 2 -23.81 -13.88 -7.98
N HIS A 3 -24.84 -13.12 -7.67
CA HIS A 3 -25.94 -12.88 -8.60
C HIS A 3 -25.47 -11.97 -9.76
N PRO A 4 -25.60 -12.38 -11.04
CA PRO A 4 -25.04 -11.61 -12.17
C PRO A 4 -25.57 -10.18 -12.30
N LEU A 5 -26.78 -9.89 -11.82
CA LEU A 5 -27.34 -8.53 -11.83
C LEU A 5 -26.60 -7.53 -10.94
N LEU A 6 -25.72 -8.01 -10.04
CA LEU A 6 -24.85 -7.12 -9.25
C LEU A 6 -23.81 -6.43 -10.13
N ASP A 7 -23.37 -7.04 -11.24
CA ASP A 7 -22.48 -6.39 -12.21
C ASP A 7 -23.16 -5.14 -12.81
N THR A 8 -24.44 -5.27 -13.17
CA THR A 8 -25.23 -4.16 -13.71
C THR A 8 -25.46 -3.07 -12.67
N PHE A 9 -25.82 -3.47 -11.46
CA PHE A 9 -26.04 -2.54 -10.35
C PHE A 9 -24.80 -1.73 -10.01
N THR A 10 -23.65 -2.38 -9.87
CA THR A 10 -22.39 -1.71 -9.57
C THR A 10 -21.96 -0.78 -10.71
N ALA A 11 -22.13 -1.20 -11.97
CA ALA A 11 -21.85 -0.34 -13.13
C ALA A 11 -22.75 0.91 -13.17
N VAL A 12 -24.04 0.78 -12.84
CA VAL A 12 -24.97 1.92 -12.77
C VAL A 12 -24.57 2.89 -11.65
N ALA A 13 -24.19 2.35 -10.48
CA ALA A 13 -23.73 3.14 -9.34
C ALA A 13 -22.41 3.89 -9.67
N ASP A 14 -21.44 3.19 -10.25
CA ASP A 14 -20.13 3.75 -10.61
C ASP A 14 -20.25 4.85 -11.68
N CYS A 15 -21.14 4.66 -12.67
CA CYS A 15 -21.33 5.61 -13.77
C CYS A 15 -22.29 6.77 -13.45
N GLY A 16 -23.13 6.65 -12.42
CA GLY A 16 -24.20 7.60 -12.10
C GLY A 16 -25.24 7.78 -13.23
N SER A 17 -25.29 6.85 -14.19
CA SER A 17 -26.10 6.96 -15.40
C SER A 17 -26.35 5.60 -16.04
N PHE A 18 -27.62 5.34 -16.39
CA PHE A 18 -27.98 4.13 -17.12
C PHE A 18 -27.36 4.05 -18.52
N THR A 19 -27.23 5.18 -19.21
CA THR A 19 -26.65 5.23 -20.55
C THR A 19 -25.16 4.92 -20.51
N LYS A 20 -24.42 5.56 -19.61
CA LYS A 20 -22.98 5.29 -19.46
C LYS A 20 -22.72 3.85 -18.98
N ALA A 21 -23.54 3.33 -18.06
CA ALA A 21 -23.44 1.93 -17.64
C ALA A 21 -23.74 0.97 -18.80
N ALA A 22 -24.72 1.27 -19.64
CA ALA A 22 -25.03 0.48 -20.83
C ALA A 22 -23.85 0.42 -21.82
N GLU A 23 -23.19 1.57 -22.04
CA GLU A 23 -21.98 1.65 -22.87
C GLU A 23 -20.84 0.78 -22.28
N SER A 24 -20.59 0.88 -20.98
CA SER A 24 -19.54 0.11 -20.30
C SER A 24 -19.80 -1.41 -20.30
N LEU A 25 -21.07 -1.81 -20.26
CA LEU A 25 -21.51 -3.20 -20.26
C LEU A 25 -21.77 -3.76 -21.66
N HIS A 26 -21.66 -2.93 -22.71
CA HIS A 26 -21.97 -3.27 -24.12
C HIS A 26 -23.39 -3.83 -24.32
N ILE A 27 -24.39 -3.25 -23.64
CA ILE A 27 -25.81 -3.60 -23.76
C ILE A 27 -26.67 -2.32 -23.95
N SER A 28 -27.95 -2.50 -24.24
CA SER A 28 -28.84 -1.34 -24.38
C SER A 28 -29.24 -0.71 -23.03
N PRO A 29 -29.49 0.61 -22.95
CA PRO A 29 -30.01 1.25 -21.74
C PRO A 29 -31.29 0.62 -21.20
N THR A 30 -32.18 0.16 -22.13
CA THR A 30 -33.40 -0.55 -21.77
C THR A 30 -33.13 -1.89 -21.09
N ALA A 31 -32.07 -2.62 -21.52
CA ALA A 31 -31.64 -3.85 -20.88
C ALA A 31 -31.10 -3.58 -19.46
N VAL A 32 -30.28 -2.53 -19.29
CA VAL A 32 -29.77 -2.12 -17.95
C VAL A 32 -30.96 -1.79 -17.02
N MET A 33 -31.93 -1.01 -17.48
CA MET A 33 -33.12 -0.69 -16.66
C MET A 33 -33.93 -1.92 -16.28
N LYS A 34 -34.11 -2.87 -17.22
CA LYS A 34 -34.82 -4.12 -16.95
C LYS A 34 -34.08 -4.95 -15.90
N GLN A 35 -32.76 -5.07 -16.02
CA GLN A 35 -31.92 -5.79 -15.07
C GLN A 35 -31.97 -5.17 -13.68
N MET A 36 -31.92 -3.84 -13.58
CA MET A 36 -32.04 -3.13 -12.31
C MET A 36 -33.39 -3.38 -11.65
N ASN A 37 -34.49 -3.20 -12.39
CA ASN A 37 -35.85 -3.48 -11.89
C ASN A 37 -35.99 -4.94 -11.41
N THR A 38 -35.37 -5.88 -12.14
CA THR A 38 -35.38 -7.30 -11.76
C THR A 38 -34.63 -7.52 -10.44
N LEU A 39 -33.47 -6.87 -10.25
CA LEU A 39 -32.70 -6.96 -9.02
C LEU A 39 -33.45 -6.36 -7.83
N GLU A 40 -33.99 -5.15 -7.98
CA GLU A 40 -34.75 -4.47 -6.92
C GLU A 40 -36.01 -5.25 -6.53
N ASN A 41 -36.72 -5.80 -7.49
CA ASN A 41 -37.87 -6.67 -7.21
C ASN A 41 -37.46 -7.99 -6.51
N HIS A 42 -36.32 -8.60 -6.90
CA HIS A 42 -35.83 -9.82 -6.26
C HIS A 42 -35.44 -9.58 -4.79
N LEU A 43 -34.84 -8.41 -4.50
CA LEU A 43 -34.46 -8.03 -3.16
C LEU A 43 -35.58 -7.40 -2.34
N ASN A 44 -36.68 -7.02 -3.00
CA ASN A 44 -37.76 -6.19 -2.45
C ASN A 44 -37.24 -4.89 -1.81
N LEU A 45 -36.24 -4.27 -2.48
CA LEU A 45 -35.61 -3.04 -2.05
C LEU A 45 -35.47 -2.08 -3.22
N THR A 46 -35.59 -0.78 -2.98
CA THR A 46 -35.17 0.26 -3.92
C THR A 46 -33.72 0.59 -3.66
N LEU A 47 -32.83 0.34 -4.66
CA LEU A 47 -31.40 0.52 -4.50
C LEU A 47 -30.92 1.84 -5.11
N ILE A 48 -31.64 2.39 -6.07
CA ILE A 48 -31.29 3.60 -6.79
C ILE A 48 -32.45 4.59 -6.86
N GLU A 49 -32.12 5.88 -6.84
CA GLU A 49 -33.03 6.99 -7.07
C GLU A 49 -32.63 7.76 -8.34
N ARG A 50 -33.62 8.17 -9.13
CA ARG A 50 -33.40 8.99 -10.31
C ARG A 50 -33.70 10.44 -9.98
N THR A 51 -32.73 11.30 -10.20
CA THR A 51 -32.85 12.74 -10.01
C THR A 51 -32.52 13.48 -11.29
N THR A 52 -32.76 14.79 -11.32
CA THR A 52 -32.34 15.64 -12.43
C THR A 52 -30.84 15.72 -12.62
N SER A 53 -30.06 15.37 -11.58
CA SER A 53 -28.58 15.32 -11.59
C SER A 53 -28.03 13.95 -11.98
N GLY A 54 -28.87 12.90 -12.14
CA GLY A 54 -28.44 11.56 -12.51
C GLY A 54 -29.04 10.46 -11.62
N VAL A 55 -28.33 9.37 -11.52
CA VAL A 55 -28.69 8.19 -10.69
C VAL A 55 -27.87 8.21 -9.41
N HIS A 56 -28.53 8.09 -8.27
CA HIS A 56 -27.92 8.05 -6.94
C HIS A 56 -28.31 6.77 -6.20
N LEU A 57 -27.46 6.32 -5.30
CA LEU A 57 -27.78 5.20 -4.41
C LEU A 57 -28.73 5.65 -3.30
N THR A 58 -29.71 4.80 -2.97
CA THR A 58 -30.46 4.93 -1.71
C THR A 58 -29.59 4.47 -0.53
N PRO A 59 -29.97 4.73 0.73
CA PRO A 59 -29.28 4.15 1.89
C PRO A 59 -29.17 2.61 1.83
N ALA A 60 -30.21 1.92 1.34
CA ALA A 60 -30.16 0.48 1.08
C ALA A 60 -29.20 0.14 -0.07
N GLY A 61 -29.19 0.96 -1.13
CA GLY A 61 -28.29 0.84 -2.26
C GLY A 61 -26.81 0.96 -1.85
N GLU A 62 -26.47 1.87 -0.96
CA GLU A 62 -25.09 2.03 -0.46
C GLU A 62 -24.59 0.78 0.28
N VAL A 63 -25.44 0.18 1.10
CA VAL A 63 -25.10 -1.07 1.81
C VAL A 63 -24.87 -2.20 0.79
N ILE A 64 -25.85 -2.41 -0.12
CA ILE A 64 -25.75 -3.48 -1.13
C ILE A 64 -24.59 -3.23 -2.09
N TYR A 65 -24.27 -1.98 -2.44
CA TYR A 65 -23.14 -1.64 -3.32
C TYR A 65 -21.79 -2.08 -2.71
N ARG A 66 -21.56 -1.74 -1.45
CA ARG A 66 -20.34 -2.12 -0.73
C ARG A 66 -20.19 -3.64 -0.64
N ASP A 67 -21.28 -4.30 -0.24
CA ASP A 67 -21.28 -5.76 -0.09
C ASP A 67 -21.19 -6.47 -1.45
N ALA A 68 -21.80 -5.92 -2.52
CA ALA A 68 -21.67 -6.45 -3.87
C ALA A 68 -20.22 -6.39 -4.36
N LYS A 69 -19.53 -5.26 -4.19
CA LYS A 69 -18.10 -5.14 -4.53
C LYS A 69 -17.26 -6.20 -3.80
N PHE A 70 -17.52 -6.39 -2.51
CA PHE A 70 -16.84 -7.42 -1.72
C PHE A 70 -17.13 -8.84 -2.25
N MET A 71 -18.40 -9.19 -2.47
CA MET A 71 -18.79 -10.51 -2.98
C MET A 71 -18.21 -10.80 -4.37
N MET A 72 -18.20 -9.80 -5.26
CA MET A 72 -17.63 -9.93 -6.60
C MET A 72 -16.12 -10.20 -6.54
N ASP A 73 -15.39 -9.46 -5.73
CA ASP A 73 -13.95 -9.64 -5.53
C ASP A 73 -13.65 -11.00 -4.88
N TYR A 74 -14.38 -11.36 -3.83
CA TYR A 74 -14.27 -12.67 -3.18
C TYR A 74 -14.55 -13.82 -4.14
N SER A 75 -15.59 -13.70 -5.00
CA SER A 75 -15.92 -14.69 -6.01
C SER A 75 -14.80 -14.86 -7.02
N LYS A 76 -14.22 -13.76 -7.53
CA LYS A 76 -13.06 -13.81 -8.44
C LYS A 76 -11.88 -14.54 -7.80
N LYS A 77 -11.56 -14.19 -6.55
CA LYS A 77 -10.49 -14.83 -5.78
C LYS A 77 -10.75 -16.32 -5.54
N SER A 78 -11.98 -16.67 -5.21
CA SER A 78 -12.36 -18.06 -4.98
C SER A 78 -12.22 -18.92 -6.24
N ILE A 79 -12.62 -18.39 -7.41
CA ILE A 79 -12.43 -19.05 -8.71
C ILE A 79 -10.94 -19.19 -9.02
N SER A 80 -10.14 -18.14 -8.81
CA SER A 80 -8.69 -18.20 -9.00
C SER A 80 -8.04 -19.25 -8.09
N LYS A 81 -8.44 -19.33 -6.81
CA LYS A 81 -7.96 -20.35 -5.87
C LYS A 81 -8.36 -21.75 -6.32
N ALA A 82 -9.59 -21.94 -6.83
CA ALA A 82 -10.06 -23.22 -7.34
C ALA A 82 -9.29 -23.64 -8.61
N LEU A 83 -9.04 -22.72 -9.53
CA LEU A 83 -8.22 -22.97 -10.72
C LEU A 83 -6.77 -23.31 -10.33
N ALA A 84 -6.17 -22.59 -9.39
CA ALA A 84 -4.85 -22.93 -8.86
C ALA A 84 -4.80 -24.32 -8.22
N ALA A 85 -5.87 -24.74 -7.54
CA ALA A 85 -5.98 -26.08 -6.95
C ALA A 85 -6.13 -27.20 -7.98
N THR A 86 -6.61 -26.91 -9.20
CA THR A 86 -6.72 -27.89 -10.30
C THR A 86 -5.42 -28.01 -11.10
N HIS A 87 -4.57 -26.99 -11.10
CA HIS A 87 -3.26 -27.01 -11.75
C HIS A 87 -2.19 -27.42 -10.73
N THR A 88 -1.76 -28.66 -10.82
CA THR A 88 -0.84 -29.33 -9.88
C THR A 88 0.57 -28.72 -9.82
N TYR A 89 0.87 -27.59 -10.51
CA TYR A 89 2.25 -27.07 -10.63
C TYR A 89 2.42 -25.56 -10.68
N ASP A 90 1.40 -24.71 -10.50
CA ASP A 90 1.59 -23.27 -10.57
C ASP A 90 1.04 -22.54 -9.32
N THR A 91 1.71 -22.67 -8.18
CA THR A 91 1.45 -21.80 -7.03
C THR A 91 2.07 -20.45 -7.30
N THR A 92 1.28 -19.40 -7.17
CA THR A 92 1.75 -18.02 -7.41
C THR A 92 1.74 -17.26 -6.10
N PHE A 93 2.89 -16.69 -5.73
CA PHE A 93 2.97 -15.72 -4.66
C PHE A 93 2.61 -14.33 -5.18
N CYS A 94 1.62 -13.70 -4.56
CA CYS A 94 1.19 -12.34 -4.84
C CYS A 94 1.94 -11.36 -3.94
N VAL A 95 2.74 -10.47 -4.54
CA VAL A 95 3.52 -9.46 -3.82
C VAL A 95 3.01 -8.08 -4.15
N GLY A 96 2.53 -7.36 -3.13
CA GLY A 96 2.09 -5.99 -3.30
C GLY A 96 3.27 -5.03 -3.48
N THR A 97 3.11 -4.02 -4.34
CA THR A 97 4.12 -3.03 -4.63
C THR A 97 3.52 -1.65 -4.88
N SER A 98 4.21 -0.61 -4.41
CA SER A 98 3.89 0.79 -4.68
C SER A 98 5.19 1.61 -4.76
N LEU A 99 5.10 2.92 -4.98
CA LEU A 99 6.26 3.80 -4.98
C LEU A 99 6.96 3.85 -3.61
N LEU A 100 6.16 3.89 -2.52
CA LEU A 100 6.70 3.94 -1.16
C LEU A 100 7.02 2.55 -0.58
N ASN A 101 6.47 1.49 -1.19
CA ASN A 101 6.68 0.10 -0.77
C ASN A 101 7.14 -0.77 -1.95
N PRO A 102 8.36 -0.52 -2.49
CA PRO A 102 8.86 -1.21 -3.68
C PRO A 102 9.12 -2.70 -3.39
N ALA A 103 8.64 -3.58 -4.27
CA ALA A 103 8.85 -5.03 -4.16
C ALA A 103 10.28 -5.48 -4.54
N LYS A 104 11.16 -4.57 -4.98
CA LYS A 104 12.52 -4.92 -5.42
C LYS A 104 13.28 -5.78 -4.41
N PRO A 105 13.34 -5.47 -3.09
CA PRO A 105 14.06 -6.32 -2.13
C PRO A 105 13.50 -7.74 -2.06
N PHE A 106 12.18 -7.93 -2.25
CA PHE A 106 11.58 -9.26 -2.32
C PHE A 106 12.01 -10.00 -3.60
N MET A 107 12.04 -9.31 -4.74
CA MET A 107 12.48 -9.92 -5.99
C MET A 107 13.94 -10.37 -5.92
N ASP A 108 14.82 -9.52 -5.38
CA ASP A 108 16.24 -9.85 -5.20
C ASP A 108 16.42 -11.07 -4.28
N LEU A 109 15.59 -11.19 -3.25
CA LEU A 109 15.54 -12.35 -2.38
C LEU A 109 14.99 -13.58 -3.09
N TRP A 110 13.90 -13.44 -3.85
CA TRP A 110 13.29 -14.52 -4.62
C TRP A 110 14.29 -15.19 -5.57
N TYR A 111 15.10 -14.42 -6.28
CA TYR A 111 16.14 -14.96 -7.15
C TYR A 111 17.15 -15.84 -6.42
N LYS A 112 17.34 -15.66 -5.12
CA LYS A 112 18.23 -16.45 -4.30
C LYS A 112 17.61 -17.75 -3.77
N VAL A 113 16.30 -17.74 -3.54
CA VAL A 113 15.59 -18.85 -2.87
C VAL A 113 14.62 -19.63 -3.77
N ASN A 114 14.36 -19.17 -5.01
CA ASN A 114 13.36 -19.75 -5.90
C ASN A 114 13.61 -21.23 -6.24
N GLN A 115 14.87 -21.70 -6.21
CA GLN A 115 15.22 -23.10 -6.42
C GLN A 115 14.57 -24.02 -5.37
N SER A 116 14.26 -23.51 -4.18
CA SER A 116 13.53 -24.24 -3.13
C SER A 116 12.02 -24.29 -3.36
N PHE A 117 11.55 -23.60 -4.39
CA PHE A 117 10.12 -23.46 -4.75
C PHE A 117 9.88 -23.78 -6.24
N PRO A 118 10.21 -25.02 -6.69
CA PRO A 118 9.97 -25.41 -8.08
C PRO A 118 8.47 -25.34 -8.39
N GLY A 119 8.11 -24.71 -9.51
CA GLY A 119 6.72 -24.52 -9.92
C GLY A 119 6.01 -23.30 -9.31
N TYR A 120 6.67 -22.57 -8.41
CA TYR A 120 6.11 -21.31 -7.90
C TYR A 120 6.46 -20.13 -8.83
N LYS A 121 5.50 -19.23 -8.99
CA LYS A 121 5.65 -17.97 -9.74
C LYS A 121 5.46 -16.76 -8.82
N LEU A 122 5.99 -15.61 -9.22
CA LEU A 122 5.68 -14.33 -8.59
C LEU A 122 4.74 -13.51 -9.44
N HIS A 123 3.76 -12.90 -8.79
CA HIS A 123 2.88 -11.91 -9.39
C HIS A 123 2.95 -10.62 -8.58
N LEU A 124 3.39 -9.53 -9.22
CA LEU A 124 3.42 -8.21 -8.59
C LEU A 124 2.06 -7.55 -8.75
N ILE A 125 1.47 -7.12 -7.64
CA ILE A 125 0.17 -6.45 -7.62
C ILE A 125 0.38 -5.00 -7.18
N PRO A 126 0.19 -4.02 -8.06
CA PRO A 126 0.33 -2.62 -7.69
C PRO A 126 -0.80 -2.19 -6.75
N PHE A 127 -0.50 -1.25 -5.87
CA PHE A 127 -1.46 -0.51 -5.06
C PHE A 127 -1.05 0.96 -4.96
N GLU A 128 -1.98 1.83 -4.57
CA GLU A 128 -1.75 3.27 -4.49
C GLU A 128 -1.29 3.66 -3.08
N ASP A 129 -0.35 4.62 -3.03
CA ASP A 129 0.10 5.26 -1.80
C ASP A 129 -0.80 6.49 -1.53
N ASP A 130 -2.07 6.25 -1.24
CA ASP A 130 -3.09 7.26 -0.92
C ASP A 130 -3.30 7.41 0.61
N HIS A 131 -4.20 8.32 1.01
CA HIS A 131 -4.47 8.55 2.43
C HIS A 131 -5.42 7.55 3.08
N GLU A 132 -6.06 6.65 2.37
CA GLU A 132 -6.65 5.45 2.97
C GLU A 132 -5.55 4.53 3.49
N GLY A 133 -4.40 4.69 2.88
CA GLY A 133 -3.09 4.36 3.42
C GLY A 133 -2.77 2.89 3.46
N ILE A 134 -1.53 2.67 3.68
CA ILE A 134 -0.89 1.36 3.81
C ILE A 134 -1.61 0.42 4.80
N LEU A 135 -2.31 0.96 5.82
CA LEU A 135 -3.06 0.11 6.77
C LEU A 135 -4.21 -0.65 6.11
N CYS A 136 -4.88 -0.05 5.12
CA CYS A 136 -5.92 -0.72 4.34
C CYS A 136 -5.32 -1.83 3.48
N GLU A 137 -4.15 -1.63 2.91
CA GLU A 137 -3.47 -2.67 2.13
C GLU A 137 -2.91 -3.80 3.01
N ILE A 138 -2.36 -3.48 4.19
CA ILE A 138 -1.89 -4.50 5.16
C ILE A 138 -3.05 -5.41 5.61
N LYS A 139 -4.26 -4.88 5.80
CA LYS A 139 -5.45 -5.70 6.13
C LYS A 139 -5.81 -6.71 5.03
N LYS A 140 -5.37 -6.48 3.78
CA LYS A 140 -5.60 -7.39 2.65
C LYS A 140 -4.54 -8.50 2.53
N LEU A 141 -3.57 -8.55 3.47
CA LEU A 141 -2.58 -9.64 3.54
C LEU A 141 -3.27 -10.98 3.84
N GLY A 142 -2.95 -11.98 3.03
CA GLY A 142 -3.61 -13.29 3.04
C GLY A 142 -4.87 -13.36 2.18
N GLU A 143 -5.32 -12.22 1.60
CA GLU A 143 -6.45 -12.16 0.66
C GLU A 143 -6.01 -11.67 -0.72
N LYS A 144 -5.53 -10.42 -0.80
CA LYS A 144 -5.05 -9.78 -2.03
C LYS A 144 -3.56 -10.03 -2.26
N PHE A 145 -2.78 -10.02 -1.19
CA PHE A 145 -1.33 -10.20 -1.20
C PHE A 145 -0.92 -11.31 -0.25
N ASP A 146 0.07 -12.11 -0.64
CA ASP A 146 0.77 -13.00 0.28
C ASP A 146 1.83 -12.24 1.06
N PHE A 147 2.47 -11.28 0.38
CA PHE A 147 3.56 -10.48 0.92
C PHE A 147 3.44 -9.01 0.53
N LEU A 148 3.88 -8.14 1.43
CA LEU A 148 4.26 -6.75 1.16
C LEU A 148 5.70 -6.55 1.61
N VAL A 149 6.41 -5.62 0.97
CA VAL A 149 7.70 -5.15 1.47
C VAL A 149 7.53 -3.74 1.99
N GLY A 150 8.06 -3.47 3.15
CA GLY A 150 7.96 -2.12 3.72
C GLY A 150 8.93 -1.91 4.88
N VAL A 151 9.08 -0.66 5.26
CA VAL A 151 9.76 -0.29 6.50
C VAL A 151 8.79 -0.44 7.65
N CYS A 152 9.14 -1.20 8.67
CA CYS A 152 8.23 -1.49 9.77
C CYS A 152 8.90 -1.35 11.14
N ASP A 153 8.52 -0.29 11.83
CA ASP A 153 8.66 -0.08 13.27
C ASP A 153 7.34 0.47 13.85
N SER A 154 6.24 0.26 13.11
CA SER A 154 4.91 0.76 13.44
C SER A 154 4.16 -0.22 14.32
N LYS A 155 3.68 0.26 15.48
CA LYS A 155 2.81 -0.53 16.37
C LYS A 155 1.48 -0.86 15.69
N ALA A 156 0.94 0.08 14.91
CA ALA A 156 -0.29 -0.12 14.16
C ALA A 156 -0.15 -1.24 13.14
N TRP A 157 0.94 -1.28 12.37
CA TRP A 157 1.18 -2.34 11.39
C TRP A 157 1.36 -3.70 12.06
N LEU A 158 2.19 -3.77 13.11
CA LEU A 158 2.50 -5.01 13.83
C LEU A 158 1.28 -5.60 14.57
N SER A 159 0.23 -4.83 14.78
CA SER A 159 -1.05 -5.33 15.27
C SER A 159 -1.86 -6.07 14.19
N LEU A 160 -1.58 -5.83 12.91
CA LEU A 160 -2.34 -6.35 11.76
C LEU A 160 -1.61 -7.45 10.98
N CYS A 161 -0.29 -7.52 11.08
CA CYS A 161 0.52 -8.45 10.30
C CYS A 161 1.73 -8.97 11.08
N ARG A 162 2.42 -9.97 10.51
CA ARG A 162 3.75 -10.40 10.95
C ARG A 162 4.80 -9.70 10.10
N PHE A 163 5.96 -9.50 10.70
CA PHE A 163 7.10 -8.85 10.05
C PHE A 163 8.35 -9.74 10.14
N LEU A 164 8.97 -9.98 8.99
CA LEU A 164 10.29 -10.62 8.89
C LEU A 164 11.31 -9.56 8.44
N PRO A 165 12.20 -9.09 9.32
CA PRO A 165 13.21 -8.11 8.92
C PRO A 165 14.23 -8.74 7.94
N LEU A 166 14.57 -7.98 6.89
CA LEU A 166 15.57 -8.34 5.87
C LEU A 166 16.83 -7.47 5.96
N GLY A 167 16.72 -6.28 6.55
CA GLY A 167 17.83 -5.34 6.66
C GLY A 167 17.35 -4.01 7.25
N ARG A 168 18.18 -2.99 7.06
CA ARG A 168 17.89 -1.63 7.52
C ARG A 168 18.17 -0.63 6.41
N TYR A 169 17.27 0.33 6.22
CA TYR A 169 17.51 1.50 5.40
C TYR A 169 18.06 2.64 6.25
N LYS A 170 19.08 3.32 5.76
CA LYS A 170 19.55 4.56 6.36
C LYS A 170 18.49 5.65 6.20
N LYS A 171 18.33 6.45 7.24
CA LYS A 171 17.52 7.66 7.13
C LYS A 171 18.32 8.71 6.37
N MET A 172 17.62 9.43 5.51
CA MET A 172 18.14 10.51 4.68
C MET A 172 17.24 11.73 4.84
N VAL A 173 17.56 12.80 4.16
CA VAL A 173 16.64 13.92 3.99
C VAL A 173 16.38 14.15 2.51
N ALA A 174 15.20 14.65 2.19
CA ALA A 174 14.86 15.14 0.86
C ALA A 174 14.55 16.63 0.92
N VAL A 175 14.97 17.35 -0.11
CA VAL A 175 14.75 18.78 -0.28
C VAL A 175 14.33 19.09 -1.71
N SER A 176 13.68 20.24 -1.94
CA SER A 176 13.41 20.69 -3.31
C SER A 176 14.72 20.88 -4.09
N ARG A 177 14.65 20.76 -5.41
CA ARG A 177 15.83 20.97 -6.28
C ARG A 177 16.42 22.37 -6.19
N GLU A 178 15.64 23.35 -5.74
CA GLU A 178 16.06 24.75 -5.58
C GLU A 178 16.61 25.05 -4.17
N HIS A 179 16.52 24.08 -3.26
CA HIS A 179 17.00 24.25 -1.90
C HIS A 179 18.53 24.35 -1.84
N PRO A 180 19.13 25.22 -1.00
CA PRO A 180 20.60 25.34 -0.91
C PRO A 180 21.33 24.04 -0.61
N LEU A 181 20.72 23.13 0.15
CA LEU A 181 21.29 21.81 0.47
C LEU A 181 21.33 20.88 -0.74
N ALA A 182 20.53 21.10 -1.79
CA ALA A 182 20.46 20.23 -2.96
C ALA A 182 21.81 20.13 -3.72
N ALA A 183 22.69 21.10 -3.55
CA ALA A 183 24.03 21.08 -4.17
C ALA A 183 25.04 20.17 -3.42
N LYS A 184 24.69 19.64 -2.26
CA LYS A 184 25.57 18.81 -1.44
C LYS A 184 25.34 17.32 -1.72
N SER A 185 26.42 16.55 -1.83
CA SER A 185 26.35 15.08 -1.98
C SER A 185 26.14 14.35 -0.66
N CYS A 186 26.43 14.98 0.46
CA CYS A 186 26.21 14.52 1.82
C CYS A 186 26.17 15.74 2.73
N ILE A 187 25.36 15.69 3.79
CA ILE A 187 25.27 16.78 4.79
C ILE A 187 25.57 16.26 6.19
N ASN A 188 26.06 17.16 7.05
CA ASN A 188 26.14 16.92 8.48
C ASN A 188 24.88 17.44 9.17
N ILE A 189 24.67 17.04 10.42
CA ILE A 189 23.48 17.45 11.16
C ILE A 189 23.41 18.97 11.38
N GLU A 190 24.58 19.61 11.46
CA GLU A 190 24.71 21.08 11.61
C GLU A 190 24.21 21.83 10.36
N ASP A 191 24.24 21.21 9.18
CA ASP A 191 23.69 21.78 7.96
C ASP A 191 22.16 21.94 8.01
N LEU A 192 21.49 21.24 8.94
CA LEU A 192 20.06 21.36 9.18
C LEU A 192 19.69 22.44 10.20
N TYR A 193 20.67 23.13 10.80
CA TYR A 193 20.37 24.18 11.78
C TYR A 193 19.69 25.40 11.12
N GLY A 194 18.55 25.78 11.69
CA GLY A 194 17.69 26.81 11.13
C GLY A 194 16.61 26.27 10.17
N GLU A 195 16.75 25.04 9.71
CA GLU A 195 15.78 24.38 8.84
C GLU A 195 14.56 23.85 9.59
N THR A 196 13.50 23.58 8.86
CA THR A 196 12.32 22.87 9.36
C THR A 196 12.33 21.45 8.81
N LEU A 197 12.49 20.46 9.70
CA LEU A 197 12.50 19.04 9.37
C LEU A 197 11.10 18.45 9.53
N MET A 198 10.47 18.09 8.42
CA MET A 198 9.20 17.36 8.38
C MET A 198 9.46 15.89 8.71
N MET A 199 8.82 15.36 9.73
CA MET A 199 8.92 13.94 10.09
C MET A 199 7.62 13.44 10.72
N VAL A 200 7.41 12.11 10.71
CA VAL A 200 6.19 11.49 11.24
C VAL A 200 5.92 11.91 12.68
N SER A 201 4.64 12.12 13.00
CA SER A 201 4.20 12.45 14.35
C SER A 201 4.49 11.31 15.34
N ARG A 202 4.57 11.64 16.63
CA ARG A 202 4.96 10.73 17.72
C ARG A 202 3.93 9.63 17.97
N GLY A 203 4.39 8.53 18.54
CA GLY A 203 3.58 7.53 19.25
C GLY A 203 3.47 6.18 18.58
N ASP A 204 3.67 6.10 17.24
CA ASP A 204 3.54 4.84 16.51
C ASP A 204 4.89 4.10 16.31
N SER A 205 5.97 4.82 16.01
CA SER A 205 7.31 4.25 15.77
C SER A 205 8.30 4.62 16.86
N GLY A 206 8.81 3.62 17.59
CA GLY A 206 9.82 3.83 18.63
C GLY A 206 11.12 4.40 18.10
N ILE A 207 11.53 4.00 16.88
CA ILE A 207 12.76 4.50 16.23
C ILE A 207 12.61 5.96 15.83
N ASN A 208 11.47 6.35 15.29
CA ASN A 208 11.22 7.75 14.95
C ASN A 208 11.09 8.62 16.20
N ASP A 209 10.44 8.12 17.24
CA ASP A 209 10.32 8.82 18.52
C ASP A 209 11.69 9.01 19.19
N PHE A 210 12.54 7.97 19.14
CA PHE A 210 13.92 8.06 19.65
C PHE A 210 14.73 9.12 18.89
N MET A 211 14.72 9.08 17.55
CA MET A 211 15.41 10.07 16.72
C MET A 211 14.92 11.49 17.04
N ARG A 212 13.59 11.69 17.10
CA ARG A 212 13.01 12.99 17.42
C ARG A 212 13.45 13.50 18.80
N ASN A 213 13.44 12.65 19.82
CA ASN A 213 13.90 13.01 21.17
C ASN A 213 15.36 13.43 21.17
N ASP A 214 16.20 12.76 20.40
CA ASP A 214 17.60 13.09 20.26
C ASP A 214 17.80 14.43 19.56
N LEU A 215 17.10 14.67 18.45
CA LEU A 215 17.14 15.93 17.72
C LEU A 215 16.66 17.11 18.59
N GLU A 216 15.54 16.99 19.26
CA GLU A 216 14.98 18.04 20.12
C GLU A 216 15.89 18.38 21.31
N LYS A 217 16.57 17.36 21.86
CA LYS A 217 17.46 17.54 23.02
C LYS A 217 18.83 18.07 22.64
N ASN A 218 19.45 17.50 21.62
CA ASN A 218 20.85 17.75 21.29
C ASN A 218 21.04 18.71 20.11
N HIS A 219 19.99 18.93 19.28
CA HIS A 219 20.01 19.78 18.10
C HIS A 219 18.76 20.68 18.03
N PRO A 220 18.47 21.49 19.10
CA PRO A 220 17.25 22.31 19.20
C PRO A 220 17.17 23.42 18.14
N GLN A 221 18.23 23.64 17.37
CA GLN A 221 18.26 24.56 16.23
C GLN A 221 17.47 24.03 15.02
N ILE A 222 17.15 22.72 14.99
CA ILE A 222 16.31 22.10 13.97
C ILE A 222 14.86 22.21 14.43
N ARG A 223 14.02 22.89 13.65
CA ARG A 223 12.57 22.91 13.91
C ARG A 223 11.94 21.64 13.38
N ILE A 224 11.14 20.95 14.19
CA ILE A 224 10.46 19.74 13.76
C ILE A 224 9.00 20.06 13.47
N GLU A 225 8.55 19.67 12.29
CA GLU A 225 7.17 19.78 11.82
C GLU A 225 6.56 18.38 11.67
N ASP A 226 5.37 18.19 12.25
CA ASP A 226 4.65 16.91 12.19
C ASP A 226 4.06 16.65 10.81
N THR A 227 4.29 15.44 10.30
CA THR A 227 3.55 14.84 9.19
C THR A 227 2.60 13.77 9.74
N PRO A 228 1.67 13.23 8.92
CA PRO A 228 0.93 12.03 9.29
C PRO A 228 1.86 10.88 9.75
N HIS A 229 1.31 9.91 10.51
CA HIS A 229 2.08 8.74 10.97
C HIS A 229 2.63 7.88 9.82
N PHE A 230 1.94 7.89 8.67
CA PHE A 230 2.35 7.18 7.47
C PHE A 230 2.45 8.18 6.33
N TYR A 231 3.54 8.09 5.56
CA TYR A 231 3.71 8.93 4.40
C TYR A 231 2.84 8.43 3.25
N ASP A 232 2.28 9.38 2.55
CA ASP A 232 1.70 9.27 1.21
C ASP A 232 2.41 10.27 0.29
N LEU A 233 2.04 10.30 -0.98
CA LEU A 233 2.65 11.22 -1.94
C LEU A 233 2.38 12.70 -1.62
N SER A 234 1.32 13.02 -0.85
CA SER A 234 1.01 14.40 -0.46
C SER A 234 2.08 15.01 0.45
N VAL A 235 2.74 14.19 1.28
CA VAL A 235 3.85 14.61 2.14
C VAL A 235 5.05 15.06 1.29
N PHE A 236 5.36 14.35 0.21
CA PHE A 236 6.43 14.70 -0.73
C PHE A 236 6.10 15.96 -1.52
N ASN A 237 4.86 16.09 -2.01
CA ASN A 237 4.38 17.31 -2.67
C ASN A 237 4.52 18.52 -1.74
N ARG A 238 4.07 18.41 -0.49
CA ARG A 238 4.17 19.47 0.51
C ARG A 238 5.63 19.88 0.77
N CYS A 239 6.55 18.93 0.85
CA CYS A 239 7.98 19.24 0.97
C CYS A 239 8.49 20.07 -0.23
N ALA A 240 8.12 19.67 -1.45
CA ALA A 240 8.51 20.41 -2.66
C ALA A 240 7.93 21.83 -2.70
N GLU A 241 6.72 22.04 -2.20
CA GLU A 241 6.02 23.33 -2.19
C GLU A 241 6.49 24.28 -1.08
N THR A 242 6.75 23.74 0.11
CA THR A 242 7.12 24.56 1.28
C THR A 242 8.60 24.89 1.35
N GLY A 243 9.45 24.15 0.63
CA GLY A 243 10.90 24.25 0.74
C GLY A 243 11.46 23.73 2.08
N ASN A 244 10.65 23.06 2.90
CA ASN A 244 11.10 22.39 4.11
C ASN A 244 11.94 21.15 3.78
N VAL A 245 12.66 20.64 4.76
CA VAL A 245 13.43 19.39 4.67
C VAL A 245 12.54 18.23 5.08
N LEU A 246 12.46 17.17 4.29
CA LEU A 246 11.67 15.97 4.60
C LEU A 246 12.60 14.86 5.09
N LEU A 247 12.32 14.27 6.26
CA LEU A 247 12.95 13.03 6.67
C LEU A 247 12.50 11.89 5.74
N THR A 248 13.45 11.24 5.09
CA THR A 248 13.21 10.16 4.11
C THR A 248 14.10 8.96 4.40
N ILE A 249 14.14 7.99 3.50
CA ILE A 249 14.95 6.77 3.57
C ILE A 249 15.54 6.42 2.19
N GLU A 250 16.55 5.59 2.17
CA GLU A 250 17.29 5.20 0.95
C GLU A 250 16.40 4.73 -0.20
N CYS A 251 15.36 3.96 0.06
CA CYS A 251 14.50 3.42 -1.01
C CYS A 251 13.52 4.44 -1.61
N TRP A 252 13.44 5.66 -1.08
CA TRP A 252 12.55 6.73 -1.56
C TRP A 252 13.26 7.81 -2.37
N GLN A 253 14.49 7.58 -2.81
CA GLN A 253 15.30 8.59 -3.52
C GLN A 253 14.65 9.10 -4.82
N GLU A 254 13.89 8.26 -5.50
CA GLU A 254 13.28 8.57 -6.81
C GLU A 254 11.75 8.70 -6.75
N VAL A 255 11.17 8.81 -5.54
CA VAL A 255 9.71 8.87 -5.37
C VAL A 255 9.11 10.13 -5.94
N HIS A 256 9.80 11.27 -5.84
CA HIS A 256 9.26 12.55 -6.29
C HIS A 256 10.26 13.30 -7.18
N PRO A 257 9.90 13.68 -8.43
CA PRO A 257 10.84 14.27 -9.39
C PRO A 257 11.32 15.66 -9.01
N GLY A 258 10.56 16.39 -8.20
CA GLY A 258 10.91 17.73 -7.68
C GLY A 258 11.84 17.73 -6.48
N LEU A 259 12.15 16.55 -5.91
CA LEU A 259 12.98 16.43 -4.73
C LEU A 259 14.33 15.77 -5.03
N ILE A 260 15.31 16.08 -4.20
CA ILE A 260 16.61 15.41 -4.17
C ILE A 260 16.80 14.84 -2.78
N SER A 261 17.05 13.52 -2.69
CA SER A 261 17.40 12.86 -1.45
C SER A 261 18.90 12.94 -1.18
N ILE A 262 19.27 13.37 0.01
CA ILE A 262 20.66 13.63 0.41
C ILE A 262 20.98 12.76 1.62
N PRO A 263 22.07 11.96 1.60
CA PRO A 263 22.58 11.29 2.78
C PRO A 263 22.97 12.28 3.86
N VAL A 264 22.71 11.92 5.11
CA VAL A 264 23.14 12.69 6.27
C VAL A 264 24.15 11.86 7.06
N ASN A 265 25.19 12.51 7.56
CA ASN A 265 26.21 11.87 8.38
C ASN A 265 25.71 11.65 9.81
N TRP A 266 24.79 10.67 9.95
CA TRP A 266 24.21 10.20 11.20
C TRP A 266 23.99 8.68 11.17
N GLU A 267 23.74 8.08 12.33
CA GLU A 267 23.57 6.62 12.45
C GLU A 267 22.09 6.16 12.45
N TYR A 268 21.15 7.05 12.14
CA TYR A 268 19.74 6.68 12.15
C TYR A 268 19.36 5.80 10.97
N SER A 269 18.67 4.71 11.29
CA SER A 269 18.18 3.73 10.31
C SER A 269 16.88 3.11 10.77
N ILE A 270 16.13 2.52 9.85
CA ILE A 270 14.86 1.86 10.12
C ILE A 270 14.85 0.46 9.50
N PRO A 271 14.33 -0.58 10.18
CA PRO A 271 14.25 -1.91 9.60
C PRO A 271 13.28 -1.94 8.42
N TYR A 272 13.64 -2.71 7.39
CA TYR A 272 12.74 -3.09 6.31
C TYR A 272 12.64 -4.60 6.21
N GLY A 273 11.56 -5.09 5.65
CA GLY A 273 11.38 -6.52 5.53
C GLY A 273 10.06 -6.92 4.88
N ILE A 274 9.71 -8.18 5.08
CA ILE A 274 8.51 -8.80 4.54
C ILE A 274 7.39 -8.74 5.58
N LEU A 275 6.26 -8.18 5.17
CA LEU A 275 5.00 -8.20 5.89
C LEU A 275 4.14 -9.34 5.33
N TYR A 276 3.51 -10.13 6.19
CA TYR A 276 2.64 -11.24 5.81
C TYR A 276 1.52 -11.45 6.83
N SER A 277 0.46 -12.15 6.45
CA SER A 277 -0.73 -12.33 7.28
C SER A 277 -0.43 -12.99 8.62
N LEU A 278 -1.15 -12.60 9.68
CA LEU A 278 -1.16 -13.29 10.97
C LEU A 278 -1.57 -14.77 10.80
N ASN A 279 -2.50 -15.05 9.87
CA ASN A 279 -3.03 -16.37 9.55
C ASN A 279 -2.49 -16.86 8.19
N ALA A 280 -1.17 -16.71 7.97
CA ALA A 280 -0.53 -17.09 6.71
C ALA A 280 -0.75 -18.58 6.37
N PRO A 281 -1.00 -18.91 5.08
CA PRO A 281 -1.07 -20.30 4.60
C PRO A 281 0.29 -21.03 4.75
N GLU A 282 0.27 -22.36 4.62
CA GLU A 282 1.48 -23.19 4.85
C GLU A 282 2.61 -22.93 3.84
N ASP A 283 2.31 -22.62 2.60
CA ASP A 283 3.31 -22.28 1.58
C ASP A 283 3.98 -20.92 1.88
N VAL A 284 3.23 -19.93 2.34
CA VAL A 284 3.76 -18.64 2.82
C VAL A 284 4.67 -18.87 4.04
N LYS A 285 4.25 -19.69 5.01
CA LYS A 285 5.08 -20.04 6.18
C LYS A 285 6.37 -20.77 5.77
N LYS A 286 6.27 -21.70 4.80
CA LYS A 286 7.42 -22.39 4.24
C LYS A 286 8.41 -21.40 3.61
N PHE A 287 7.89 -20.46 2.81
CA PHE A 287 8.73 -19.40 2.22
C PHE A 287 9.46 -18.59 3.29
N ILE A 288 8.72 -18.11 4.30
CA ILE A 288 9.30 -17.34 5.41
C ILE A 288 10.39 -18.12 6.15
N ASN A 289 10.22 -19.43 6.36
CA ASN A 289 11.22 -20.25 7.03
C ASN A 289 12.49 -20.41 6.17
N VAL A 290 12.35 -20.66 4.86
CA VAL A 290 13.51 -20.74 3.94
C VAL A 290 14.27 -19.42 3.93
N VAL A 291 13.56 -18.29 3.93
CA VAL A 291 14.20 -16.97 3.98
C VAL A 291 14.96 -16.74 5.30
N LYS A 292 14.39 -17.17 6.43
CA LYS A 292 15.09 -17.10 7.74
C LYS A 292 16.38 -17.90 7.75
N ASP A 293 16.32 -19.13 7.24
CA ASP A 293 17.49 -20.01 7.17
C ASP A 293 18.57 -19.41 6.26
N PHE A 294 18.16 -18.87 5.11
CA PHE A 294 19.08 -18.19 4.18
C PHE A 294 19.71 -16.94 4.79
N SER A 295 18.94 -16.14 5.53
CA SER A 295 19.44 -14.92 6.18
C SER A 295 20.40 -15.23 7.33
N SER A 296 20.19 -16.32 8.07
CA SER A 296 21.09 -16.75 9.16
C SER A 296 22.45 -17.23 8.64
N LEU A 297 22.48 -17.84 7.44
CA LEU A 297 23.72 -18.27 6.76
C LEU A 297 24.53 -17.11 6.17
N SER A 298 23.90 -15.95 5.93
CA SER A 298 24.57 -14.77 5.36
C SER A 298 25.20 -13.86 6.42
N LEU A 299 24.98 -14.14 7.72
CA LEU A 299 25.50 -13.38 8.86
C LEU A 299 26.68 -14.10 9.56
N THR A 300 27.07 -15.27 9.07
CA THR A 300 28.30 -16.00 9.46
C THR A 300 29.35 -15.89 8.36
#